data_e53da253b3bf9aa06ad00ffcc9b79e08
#
_entry.id   e53da253b3bf9aa06ad00ffcc9b79e08
#
_cell.length_a   1.000
_cell.length_b   1.000
_cell.length_c   1.000
_cell.angle_alpha   90.00
_cell.angle_beta   90.00
_cell.angle_gamma   90.00
#
_symmetry.space_group_name_H-M   'P 1'
#
loop_
_entity.id
_entity.type
_entity.pdbx_description
1 polymer ?
#
loop_
_entity_poly.entity_id
_entity_poly.type
_entity_poly.pdbx_seq_one_letter_code
_entity_poly.pdbx_strand_id
1 'polypeptide(L)'
;MAKTLIYTVLALCLMSGMVIANDLFFPQTESEIVALLSKDMNTSLTASNGTKYIAERGMVYKIINGKRFRLRGLQVVEAIDILPKAGALINFDFDSASINADSLPLLNEFGNALKNSFSDALILIAGHTDSKGSNEYNQNLSEMRAEAVVEYLTESHGISPAMLRAKGFGETQPIAANDTEEHRLKNRRVEFVRIE
;
A
#
# COMPACT_ATOMS: atom_id res chain seq x y z
N MET A 1 -16.89 -22.69 6.91
CA MET A 1 -17.22 -22.66 5.46
C MET A 1 -16.88 -21.31 4.77
N ALA A 2 -16.76 -20.17 5.48
CA ALA A 2 -16.42 -18.88 4.87
C ALA A 2 -14.95 -18.69 4.44
N LYS A 3 -14.01 -19.41 5.07
CA LYS A 3 -12.57 -19.31 4.75
C LYS A 3 -12.18 -19.91 3.39
N THR A 4 -12.90 -20.93 2.92
CA THR A 4 -12.61 -21.62 1.65
C THR A 4 -12.99 -20.78 0.42
N LEU A 5 -13.94 -19.86 0.55
CA LEU A 5 -14.42 -19.04 -0.56
C LEU A 5 -13.43 -17.92 -0.92
N ILE A 6 -12.70 -17.40 0.07
CA ILE A 6 -11.71 -16.32 -0.14
C ILE A 6 -10.50 -16.82 -0.93
N TYR A 7 -10.04 -18.06 -0.65
CA TYR A 7 -8.92 -18.66 -1.38
C TYR A 7 -9.21 -18.95 -2.85
N THR A 8 -10.46 -19.30 -3.19
CA THR A 8 -10.87 -19.58 -4.57
C THR A 8 -10.93 -18.31 -5.42
N VAL A 9 -11.29 -17.16 -4.84
CA VAL A 9 -11.33 -15.88 -5.56
C VAL A 9 -9.91 -15.35 -5.81
N LEU A 10 -8.99 -15.48 -4.83
CA LEU A 10 -7.60 -15.05 -4.99
C LEU A 10 -6.88 -15.88 -6.07
N ALA A 11 -7.07 -17.21 -6.08
CA ALA A 11 -6.49 -18.10 -7.08
C ALA A 11 -7.04 -17.85 -8.49
N LEU A 12 -8.32 -17.49 -8.61
CA LEU A 12 -8.97 -17.23 -9.90
C LEU A 12 -8.55 -15.88 -10.51
N CYS A 13 -8.32 -14.84 -9.69
CA CYS A 13 -7.82 -13.54 -10.16
C CYS A 13 -6.37 -13.61 -10.67
N LEU A 14 -5.53 -14.47 -10.08
CA LEU A 14 -4.14 -14.66 -10.53
C LEU A 14 -4.05 -15.36 -11.89
N MET A 15 -5.07 -16.16 -12.28
CA MET A 15 -5.08 -16.92 -13.54
C MET A 15 -5.68 -16.15 -14.73
N SER A 16 -6.49 -15.10 -14.51
CA SER A 16 -7.30 -14.50 -15.59
C SER A 16 -6.72 -13.23 -16.23
N GLY A 17 -5.60 -12.69 -15.73
CA GLY A 17 -5.02 -11.46 -16.29
C GLY A 17 -5.95 -10.23 -16.24
N MET A 18 -7.08 -10.33 -15.57
CA MET A 18 -8.07 -9.28 -15.46
C MET A 18 -7.71 -8.39 -14.26
N VAL A 19 -6.88 -7.37 -14.52
CA VAL A 19 -6.64 -6.28 -13.58
C VAL A 19 -7.93 -5.46 -13.50
N ILE A 20 -8.76 -5.75 -12.51
CA ILE A 20 -9.81 -4.82 -12.11
C ILE A 20 -9.08 -3.70 -11.35
N ALA A 21 -9.07 -2.53 -11.95
CA ALA A 21 -8.18 -1.41 -11.64
C ALA A 21 -8.42 -0.72 -10.27
N ASN A 22 -8.98 -1.37 -9.25
CA ASN A 22 -9.17 -0.75 -7.93
C ASN A 22 -9.30 -1.73 -6.74
N ASP A 23 -9.08 -3.04 -6.91
CA ASP A 23 -9.18 -3.93 -5.76
C ASP A 23 -7.85 -3.98 -4.98
N LEU A 24 -7.80 -3.28 -3.87
CA LEU A 24 -6.74 -3.44 -2.88
C LEU A 24 -6.98 -4.74 -2.10
N PHE A 25 -5.99 -5.64 -2.13
CA PHE A 25 -6.03 -6.89 -1.38
C PHE A 25 -5.40 -6.72 0.01
N PHE A 26 -6.01 -7.38 1.00
CA PHE A 26 -5.58 -7.39 2.40
C PHE A 26 -5.06 -8.79 2.79
N PRO A 27 -3.78 -9.09 2.51
CA PRO A 27 -3.17 -10.38 2.83
C PRO A 27 -3.05 -10.59 4.33
N GLN A 28 -3.02 -11.86 4.76
CA GLN A 28 -2.89 -12.24 6.15
C GLN A 28 -1.63 -13.07 6.43
N THR A 29 -0.91 -13.47 5.38
CA THR A 29 0.28 -14.31 5.47
C THR A 29 1.45 -13.76 4.66
N GLU A 30 2.69 -14.09 5.06
CA GLU A 30 3.91 -13.74 4.33
C GLU A 30 3.83 -14.13 2.86
N SER A 31 3.34 -15.32 2.54
CA SER A 31 3.25 -15.81 1.16
C SER A 31 2.28 -15.00 0.29
N GLU A 32 1.16 -14.56 0.84
CA GLU A 32 0.21 -13.68 0.14
C GLU A 32 0.80 -12.29 -0.09
N ILE A 33 1.52 -11.76 0.90
CA ILE A 33 2.22 -10.47 0.81
C ILE A 33 3.27 -10.53 -0.31
N VAL A 34 4.10 -11.59 -0.30
CA VAL A 34 5.12 -11.79 -1.33
C VAL A 34 4.48 -11.89 -2.72
N ALA A 35 3.38 -12.63 -2.87
CA ALA A 35 2.69 -12.76 -4.15
C ALA A 35 2.15 -11.41 -4.68
N LEU A 36 1.63 -10.54 -3.80
CA LEU A 36 1.13 -9.23 -4.18
C LEU A 36 2.26 -8.26 -4.55
N LEU A 37 3.29 -8.19 -3.74
CA LEU A 37 4.41 -7.27 -3.95
C LEU A 37 5.37 -7.74 -5.06
N SER A 38 5.37 -9.02 -5.42
CA SER A 38 6.18 -9.58 -6.52
C SER A 38 5.57 -9.38 -7.91
N LYS A 39 4.36 -8.82 -8.03
CA LYS A 39 3.74 -8.57 -9.34
C LYS A 39 4.66 -7.75 -10.24
N ASP A 40 4.69 -8.12 -11.51
CA ASP A 40 5.48 -7.40 -12.50
C ASP A 40 5.04 -5.94 -12.63
N MET A 41 6.02 -5.04 -12.60
CA MET A 41 5.81 -3.62 -12.87
C MET A 41 5.82 -3.35 -14.40
N ASN A 42 4.98 -4.08 -15.15
CA ASN A 42 4.84 -3.92 -16.61
C ASN A 42 3.41 -3.48 -16.94
N THR A 43 3.06 -2.25 -16.63
CA THR A 43 1.71 -1.73 -16.83
C THR A 43 1.72 -0.24 -17.16
N SER A 44 0.58 0.29 -17.57
CA SER A 44 0.43 1.72 -17.84
C SER A 44 -0.91 2.23 -17.34
N LEU A 45 -0.94 3.48 -16.91
CA LEU A 45 -2.13 4.22 -16.49
C LEU A 45 -2.20 5.54 -17.26
N THR A 46 -3.41 5.94 -17.64
CA THR A 46 -3.69 7.33 -18.03
C THR A 46 -4.56 7.94 -16.93
N ALA A 47 -4.01 8.90 -16.21
CA ALA A 47 -4.73 9.62 -15.16
C ALA A 47 -5.87 10.46 -15.75
N SER A 48 -6.83 10.85 -14.91
CA SER A 48 -8.00 11.66 -15.30
C SER A 48 -7.65 13.00 -15.97
N ASN A 49 -6.47 13.55 -15.65
CA ASN A 49 -5.93 14.76 -16.28
C ASN A 49 -5.19 14.51 -17.62
N GLY A 50 -5.26 13.29 -18.16
CA GLY A 50 -4.61 12.88 -19.40
C GLY A 50 -3.11 12.55 -19.27
N THR A 51 -2.52 12.64 -18.08
CA THR A 51 -1.13 12.26 -17.86
C THR A 51 -0.98 10.75 -17.93
N LYS A 52 -0.05 10.26 -18.76
CA LYS A 52 0.23 8.83 -18.88
C LYS A 52 1.45 8.44 -18.04
N TYR A 53 1.29 7.37 -17.27
CA TYR A 53 2.37 6.71 -16.54
C TYR A 53 2.63 5.33 -17.10
N ILE A 54 3.88 4.89 -17.07
CA ILE A 54 4.31 3.55 -17.51
C ILE A 54 5.22 3.00 -16.42
N ALA A 55 4.89 1.83 -15.90
CA ALA A 55 5.79 1.02 -15.07
C ALA A 55 6.36 -0.10 -15.94
N GLU A 56 7.67 -0.20 -16.03
CA GLU A 56 8.39 -1.15 -16.88
C GLU A 56 9.73 -1.50 -16.25
N ARG A 57 10.01 -2.81 -16.07
CA ARG A 57 11.29 -3.32 -15.54
C ARG A 57 11.71 -2.68 -14.21
N GLY A 58 10.77 -2.52 -13.28
CA GLY A 58 11.04 -1.90 -11.98
C GLY A 58 11.24 -0.38 -12.02
N MET A 59 10.95 0.28 -13.12
CA MET A 59 11.09 1.72 -13.27
C MET A 59 9.75 2.35 -13.65
N VAL A 60 9.47 3.53 -13.10
CA VAL A 60 8.25 4.28 -13.41
C VAL A 60 8.58 5.52 -14.23
N TYR A 61 7.80 5.74 -15.26
CA TYR A 61 7.95 6.87 -16.17
C TYR A 61 6.66 7.67 -16.27
N LYS A 62 6.79 8.99 -16.31
CA LYS A 62 5.74 9.93 -16.69
C LYS A 62 5.94 10.33 -18.14
N ILE A 63 4.88 10.34 -18.94
CA ILE A 63 4.92 10.76 -20.34
C ILE A 63 4.42 12.19 -20.44
N ILE A 64 5.28 13.09 -20.91
CA ILE A 64 4.96 14.51 -21.16
C ILE A 64 5.35 14.82 -22.59
N ASN A 65 4.39 15.26 -23.41
CA ASN A 65 4.60 15.59 -24.83
C ASN A 65 5.33 14.47 -25.60
N GLY A 66 4.95 13.19 -25.34
CA GLY A 66 5.54 12.01 -25.96
C GLY A 66 6.94 11.63 -25.44
N LYS A 67 7.55 12.41 -24.57
CA LYS A 67 8.85 12.10 -23.96
C LYS A 67 8.69 11.38 -22.63
N ARG A 68 9.59 10.42 -22.34
CA ARG A 68 9.62 9.63 -21.10
C ARG A 68 10.51 10.31 -20.07
N PHE A 69 9.95 10.58 -18.89
CA PHE A 69 10.67 11.10 -17.73
C PHE A 69 10.63 10.05 -16.62
N ARG A 70 11.80 9.55 -16.22
CA ARG A 70 11.88 8.57 -15.13
C ARG A 70 11.56 9.26 -13.81
N LEU A 71 10.59 8.70 -13.08
CA LEU A 71 10.29 9.07 -11.70
C LEU A 71 11.21 8.30 -10.75
N ARG A 72 11.60 8.90 -9.64
CA ARG A 72 12.47 8.29 -8.63
C ARG A 72 12.00 8.62 -7.22
N GLY A 73 12.20 7.68 -6.28
CA GLY A 73 11.83 7.86 -4.89
C GLY A 73 10.34 8.25 -4.76
N LEU A 74 10.03 9.24 -3.93
CA LEU A 74 8.65 9.67 -3.71
C LEU A 74 7.94 10.27 -4.93
N GLN A 75 8.65 10.62 -6.02
CA GLN A 75 7.98 11.03 -7.26
C GLN A 75 7.16 9.90 -7.88
N VAL A 76 7.53 8.66 -7.62
CA VAL A 76 6.82 7.46 -8.11
C VAL A 76 5.41 7.37 -7.56
N VAL A 77 5.12 8.03 -6.43
CA VAL A 77 3.79 8.10 -5.80
C VAL A 77 2.73 8.71 -6.72
N GLU A 78 3.11 9.51 -7.71
CA GLU A 78 2.18 10.00 -8.74
C GLU A 78 1.53 8.86 -9.55
N ALA A 79 2.16 7.68 -9.57
CA ALA A 79 1.72 6.50 -10.30
C ALA A 79 1.35 5.33 -9.37
N ILE A 80 0.98 5.61 -8.12
CA ILE A 80 0.75 4.59 -7.06
C ILE A 80 -0.28 3.52 -7.46
N ASP A 81 -1.25 3.86 -8.31
CA ASP A 81 -2.32 2.95 -8.71
C ASP A 81 -1.85 1.80 -9.61
N ILE A 82 -0.67 1.92 -10.23
CA ILE A 82 -0.09 0.87 -11.09
C ILE A 82 1.05 0.12 -10.43
N LEU A 83 1.35 0.40 -9.19
CA LEU A 83 2.43 -0.24 -8.45
C LEU A 83 1.94 -1.48 -7.70
N PRO A 84 2.81 -2.50 -7.54
CA PRO A 84 2.52 -3.63 -6.67
C PRO A 84 2.26 -3.15 -5.25
N LYS A 85 1.09 -3.47 -4.71
CA LYS A 85 0.71 -3.05 -3.36
C LYS A 85 -0.12 -4.08 -2.61
N ALA A 86 -0.01 -4.05 -1.30
CA ALA A 86 -0.77 -4.86 -0.36
C ALA A 86 -1.32 -3.97 0.75
N GLY A 87 -2.61 -4.10 1.06
CA GLY A 87 -3.27 -3.38 2.15
C GLY A 87 -3.09 -4.10 3.48
N ALA A 88 -3.01 -3.34 4.57
CA ALA A 88 -3.02 -3.85 5.93
C ALA A 88 -4.01 -3.03 6.78
N LEU A 89 -4.93 -3.73 7.45
CA LEU A 89 -5.81 -3.12 8.44
C LEU A 89 -5.08 -3.11 9.78
N ILE A 90 -4.32 -2.05 10.00
CA ILE A 90 -3.57 -1.84 11.24
C ILE A 90 -4.43 -1.00 12.18
N ASN A 91 -4.72 -1.54 13.34
CA ASN A 91 -5.43 -0.85 14.39
C ASN A 91 -4.46 0.00 15.20
N PHE A 92 -4.86 1.24 15.44
CA PHE A 92 -4.16 2.18 16.31
C PHE A 92 -5.06 2.52 17.48
N ASP A 93 -4.48 2.96 18.58
CA ASP A 93 -5.26 3.51 19.68
C ASP A 93 -6.03 4.75 19.23
N PHE A 94 -7.14 5.04 19.94
CA PHE A 94 -7.98 6.17 19.59
C PHE A 94 -7.17 7.47 19.60
N ASP A 95 -7.32 8.27 18.54
CA ASP A 95 -6.61 9.56 18.37
C ASP A 95 -5.07 9.45 18.50
N SER A 96 -4.49 8.35 17.98
CA SER A 96 -3.09 8.00 18.22
C SER A 96 -2.46 7.34 16.98
N ALA A 97 -1.14 7.34 16.94
CA ALA A 97 -0.31 6.53 16.06
C ALA A 97 0.29 5.29 16.79
N SER A 98 -0.07 5.07 18.06
CA SER A 98 0.34 3.87 18.80
C SER A 98 -0.31 2.63 18.19
N ILE A 99 0.51 1.69 17.74
CA ILE A 99 0.04 0.45 17.12
C ILE A 99 -0.57 -0.45 18.19
N ASN A 100 -1.82 -0.88 17.96
CA ASN A 100 -2.48 -1.80 18.87
C ASN A 100 -1.85 -3.19 18.77
N ALA A 101 -1.68 -3.86 19.91
CA ALA A 101 -1.05 -5.19 20.02
C ALA A 101 -1.71 -6.24 19.11
N ASP A 102 -3.01 -6.14 18.86
CA ASP A 102 -3.75 -7.05 17.97
C ASP A 102 -3.29 -6.99 16.51
N SER A 103 -2.61 -5.91 16.11
CA SER A 103 -2.07 -5.73 14.75
C SER A 103 -0.63 -6.26 14.58
N LEU A 104 0.06 -6.55 15.69
CA LEU A 104 1.47 -7.00 15.63
C LEU A 104 1.64 -8.32 14.87
N PRO A 105 0.75 -9.34 15.00
CA PRO A 105 0.89 -10.56 14.21
C PRO A 105 0.88 -10.29 12.71
N LEU A 106 -0.01 -9.41 12.21
CA LEU A 106 -0.06 -9.05 10.81
C LEU A 106 1.19 -8.26 10.37
N LEU A 107 1.63 -7.31 11.18
CA LEU A 107 2.87 -6.56 10.91
C LEU A 107 4.11 -7.45 10.88
N ASN A 108 4.14 -8.52 11.69
CA ASN A 108 5.21 -9.50 11.64
C ASN A 108 5.25 -10.25 10.31
N GLU A 109 4.10 -10.61 9.73
CA GLU A 109 4.04 -11.22 8.39
C GLU A 109 4.60 -10.28 7.33
N PHE A 110 4.25 -8.97 7.37
CA PHE A 110 4.84 -7.97 6.49
C PHE A 110 6.34 -7.81 6.72
N GLY A 111 6.79 -7.75 7.97
CA GLY A 111 8.21 -7.66 8.32
C GLY A 111 9.02 -8.84 7.79
N ASN A 112 8.50 -10.05 7.95
CA ASN A 112 9.13 -11.28 7.43
C ASN A 112 9.19 -11.26 5.89
N ALA A 113 8.09 -10.91 5.22
CA ALA A 113 8.05 -10.79 3.76
C ALA A 113 9.09 -9.81 3.22
N LEU A 114 9.17 -8.61 3.83
CA LEU A 114 10.13 -7.59 3.42
C LEU A 114 11.58 -8.04 3.65
N LYS A 115 11.86 -8.64 4.80
CA LYS A 115 13.21 -9.11 5.15
C LYS A 115 13.67 -10.26 4.26
N ASN A 116 12.79 -11.22 3.99
CA ASN A 116 13.15 -12.47 3.31
C ASN A 116 13.11 -12.35 1.79
N SER A 117 12.19 -11.54 1.23
CA SER A 117 11.92 -11.54 -0.19
C SER A 117 12.13 -10.19 -0.90
N PHE A 118 12.29 -9.10 -0.14
CA PHE A 118 12.38 -7.74 -0.68
C PHE A 118 13.53 -6.92 -0.07
N SER A 119 14.64 -7.57 0.29
CA SER A 119 15.79 -6.93 0.97
C SER A 119 16.41 -5.75 0.20
N ASP A 120 16.22 -5.69 -1.10
CA ASP A 120 16.75 -4.64 -1.99
C ASP A 120 15.65 -3.71 -2.53
N ALA A 121 14.40 -3.92 -2.12
CA ALA A 121 13.28 -3.13 -2.61
C ALA A 121 13.12 -1.83 -1.81
N LEU A 122 12.63 -0.79 -2.47
CA LEU A 122 12.16 0.42 -1.82
C LEU A 122 10.64 0.32 -1.62
N ILE A 123 10.20 0.36 -0.38
CA ILE A 123 8.80 0.20 0.01
C ILE A 123 8.27 1.52 0.58
N LEU A 124 7.17 1.99 0.03
CA LEU A 124 6.39 3.08 0.60
C LEU A 124 5.34 2.50 1.56
N ILE A 125 5.31 3.01 2.77
CA ILE A 125 4.28 2.80 3.77
C ILE A 125 3.30 3.97 3.67
N ALA A 126 2.13 3.73 3.08
CA ALA A 126 1.12 4.74 2.81
C ALA A 126 0.00 4.67 3.86
N GLY A 127 -0.15 5.70 4.67
CA GLY A 127 -1.20 5.79 5.69
C GLY A 127 -2.46 6.45 5.13
N HIS A 128 -3.64 5.92 5.49
CA HIS A 128 -4.94 6.45 5.09
C HIS A 128 -5.89 6.56 6.28
N THR A 129 -6.82 7.50 6.22
CA THR A 129 -7.92 7.69 7.17
C THR A 129 -9.28 7.54 6.48
N ASP A 130 -10.32 7.47 7.27
CA ASP A 130 -11.68 7.78 6.80
C ASP A 130 -11.90 9.31 6.75
N SER A 131 -13.11 9.74 6.38
CA SER A 131 -13.48 11.16 6.25
C SER A 131 -13.94 11.83 7.54
N LYS A 132 -13.72 11.21 8.70
CA LYS A 132 -14.03 11.86 9.99
C LYS A 132 -12.86 12.75 10.40
N GLY A 133 -13.14 14.02 10.65
CA GLY A 133 -12.13 15.02 11.04
C GLY A 133 -11.89 16.06 9.95
N SER A 134 -10.92 16.94 10.14
CA SER A 134 -10.48 17.85 9.11
C SER A 134 -9.44 17.23 8.20
N ASN A 135 -9.34 17.71 6.96
CA ASN A 135 -8.33 17.22 6.00
C ASN A 135 -6.91 17.34 6.56
N GLU A 136 -6.60 18.46 7.21
CA GLU A 136 -5.29 18.70 7.83
C GLU A 136 -5.00 17.71 8.97
N TYR A 137 -5.99 17.49 9.84
CA TYR A 137 -5.91 16.50 10.91
C TYR A 137 -5.67 15.09 10.34
N ASN A 138 -6.47 14.68 9.36
CA ASN A 138 -6.37 13.37 8.73
C ASN A 138 -5.04 13.18 8.00
N GLN A 139 -4.53 14.24 7.36
CA GLN A 139 -3.21 14.22 6.73
C GLN A 139 -2.11 13.95 7.77
N ASN A 140 -2.09 14.68 8.87
CA ASN A 140 -1.09 14.53 9.93
C ASN A 140 -1.21 13.17 10.62
N LEU A 141 -2.44 12.73 10.94
CA LEU A 141 -2.67 11.43 11.60
C LEU A 141 -2.20 10.26 10.73
N SER A 142 -2.48 10.31 9.42
CA SER A 142 -2.05 9.26 8.49
C SER A 142 -0.53 9.21 8.32
N GLU A 143 0.14 10.36 8.33
CA GLU A 143 1.61 10.45 8.29
C GLU A 143 2.22 9.82 9.55
N MET A 144 1.78 10.23 10.74
CA MET A 144 2.27 9.67 12.01
C MET A 144 2.06 8.15 12.09
N ARG A 145 0.94 7.64 11.57
CA ARG A 145 0.66 6.19 11.54
C ARG A 145 1.59 5.44 10.59
N ALA A 146 1.87 6.01 9.43
CA ALA A 146 2.84 5.45 8.49
C ALA A 146 4.26 5.41 9.10
N GLU A 147 4.66 6.49 9.78
CA GLU A 147 5.94 6.57 10.49
C GLU A 147 6.05 5.53 11.61
N ALA A 148 5.00 5.33 12.41
CA ALA A 148 4.97 4.31 13.47
C ALA A 148 5.15 2.89 12.91
N VAL A 149 4.57 2.59 11.74
CA VAL A 149 4.79 1.29 11.06
C VAL A 149 6.23 1.17 10.57
N VAL A 150 6.83 2.23 10.01
CA VAL A 150 8.26 2.23 9.62
C VAL A 150 9.15 1.99 10.83
N GLU A 151 8.91 2.67 11.95
CA GLU A 151 9.64 2.49 13.20
C GLU A 151 9.54 1.04 13.68
N TYR A 152 8.33 0.48 13.76
CA TYR A 152 8.12 -0.92 14.14
C TYR A 152 8.90 -1.90 13.27
N LEU A 153 8.83 -1.76 11.94
CA LEU A 153 9.53 -2.64 11.01
C LEU A 153 11.05 -2.53 11.16
N THR A 154 11.55 -1.33 11.41
CA THR A 154 12.97 -1.07 11.62
C THR A 154 13.46 -1.69 12.93
N GLU A 155 12.75 -1.45 14.04
CA GLU A 155 13.18 -1.89 15.36
C GLU A 155 12.95 -3.38 15.59
N SER A 156 11.78 -3.90 15.19
CA SER A 156 11.38 -5.28 15.49
C SER A 156 11.89 -6.29 14.47
N HIS A 157 12.07 -5.90 13.20
CA HIS A 157 12.52 -6.78 12.12
C HIS A 157 13.91 -6.48 11.60
N GLY A 158 14.53 -5.35 12.00
CA GLY A 158 15.84 -4.93 11.55
C GLY A 158 15.87 -4.52 10.07
N ILE A 159 14.71 -4.09 9.52
CA ILE A 159 14.65 -3.60 8.15
C ILE A 159 15.34 -2.23 8.08
N SER A 160 16.22 -2.06 7.08
CA SER A 160 16.94 -0.80 6.93
C SER A 160 15.99 0.37 6.70
N PRO A 161 16.10 1.49 7.43
CA PRO A 161 15.31 2.70 7.15
C PRO A 161 15.50 3.23 5.73
N ALA A 162 16.62 2.90 5.08
CA ALA A 162 16.87 3.29 3.68
C ALA A 162 15.90 2.61 2.69
N MET A 163 15.33 1.47 3.06
CA MET A 163 14.35 0.71 2.28
C MET A 163 12.91 1.19 2.46
N LEU A 164 12.65 2.01 3.48
CA LEU A 164 11.30 2.39 3.85
C LEU A 164 11.07 3.89 3.63
N ARG A 165 9.88 4.24 3.20
CA ARG A 165 9.39 5.63 3.14
C ARG A 165 8.00 5.68 3.74
N ALA A 166 7.77 6.59 4.67
CA ALA A 166 6.43 6.89 5.17
C ALA A 166 5.80 8.01 4.34
N LYS A 167 4.48 7.94 4.15
CA LYS A 167 3.68 9.02 3.61
C LYS A 167 2.23 8.89 4.03
N GLY A 168 1.65 9.96 4.57
CA GLY A 168 0.23 10.11 4.78
C GLY A 168 -0.50 10.56 3.52
N PHE A 169 -1.71 10.07 3.33
CA PHE A 169 -2.64 10.49 2.30
C PHE A 169 -3.95 11.02 2.89
N GLY A 170 -4.10 10.96 4.22
CA GLY A 170 -5.34 11.34 4.88
C GLY A 170 -6.53 10.59 4.28
N GLU A 171 -7.61 11.30 4.04
CA GLU A 171 -8.85 10.79 3.46
C GLU A 171 -8.92 10.91 1.93
N THR A 172 -7.85 11.37 1.27
CA THR A 172 -7.89 11.75 -0.16
C THR A 172 -7.95 10.58 -1.14
N GLN A 173 -7.66 9.36 -0.68
CA GLN A 173 -7.66 8.14 -1.50
C GLN A 173 -8.54 7.05 -0.88
N PRO A 174 -9.87 7.23 -0.84
CA PRO A 174 -10.78 6.23 -0.29
C PRO A 174 -10.89 5.03 -1.24
N ILE A 175 -10.97 3.81 -0.66
CA ILE A 175 -11.26 2.56 -1.39
C ILE A 175 -12.72 2.11 -1.22
N ALA A 176 -13.45 2.74 -0.30
CA ALA A 176 -14.88 2.54 -0.10
C ALA A 176 -15.55 3.88 0.21
N ALA A 177 -16.86 3.97 0.02
CA ALA A 177 -17.63 5.13 0.44
C ALA A 177 -17.52 5.32 1.96
N ASN A 178 -17.52 6.59 2.44
CA ASN A 178 -17.41 6.88 3.88
C ASN A 178 -18.77 6.90 4.62
N ASP A 179 -19.79 6.26 4.07
CA ASP A 179 -21.20 6.30 4.49
C ASP A 179 -21.50 5.37 5.68
N THR A 180 -20.88 4.19 5.72
CA THR A 180 -21.05 3.21 6.80
C THR A 180 -19.77 3.03 7.62
N GLU A 181 -19.89 2.46 8.82
CA GLU A 181 -18.68 2.17 9.63
C GLU A 181 -17.84 1.06 8.97
N GLU A 182 -18.46 0.08 8.34
CA GLU A 182 -17.74 -0.97 7.59
C GLU A 182 -16.90 -0.38 6.45
N HIS A 183 -17.45 0.57 5.70
CA HIS A 183 -16.73 1.26 4.63
C HIS A 183 -15.60 2.13 5.18
N ARG A 184 -15.84 2.86 6.27
CA ARG A 184 -14.79 3.65 6.94
C ARG A 184 -13.65 2.79 7.48
N LEU A 185 -13.95 1.60 8.02
CA LEU A 185 -12.91 0.64 8.44
C LEU A 185 -11.98 0.25 7.30
N LYS A 186 -12.49 0.06 6.08
CA LYS A 186 -11.66 -0.23 4.90
C LYS A 186 -10.77 0.96 4.53
N ASN A 187 -11.26 2.19 4.74
CA ASN A 187 -10.50 3.40 4.45
C ASN A 187 -9.39 3.65 5.49
N ARG A 188 -9.57 3.27 6.76
CA ARG A 188 -8.54 3.33 7.82
C ARG A 188 -7.56 2.18 7.65
N ARG A 189 -6.57 2.35 6.77
CA ARG A 189 -5.61 1.31 6.40
C ARG A 189 -4.20 1.85 6.22
N VAL A 190 -3.27 0.93 6.16
CA VAL A 190 -1.90 1.17 5.67
C VAL A 190 -1.71 0.35 4.40
N GLU A 191 -1.10 0.92 3.38
CA GLU A 191 -0.68 0.21 2.17
C GLU A 191 0.84 0.09 2.14
N PHE A 192 1.32 -1.11 1.80
CA PHE A 192 2.72 -1.37 1.50
C PHE A 192 2.86 -1.38 -0.02
N VAL A 193 3.62 -0.46 -0.56
CA VAL A 193 3.74 -0.25 -2.01
C VAL A 193 5.19 -0.39 -2.42
N ARG A 194 5.50 -1.36 -3.30
CA ARG A 194 6.84 -1.49 -3.85
C ARG A 194 7.06 -0.43 -4.94
N ILE A 195 7.99 0.49 -4.71
CA ILE A 195 8.25 1.62 -5.61
C ILE A 195 9.58 1.51 -6.38
N GLU A 196 10.46 0.59 -5.97
CA GLU A 196 11.67 0.14 -6.68
C GLU A 196 11.98 -1.32 -6.33
#